data_f395fd5eedad2bd4a7438c23e57b10dd
#
_entry.id   f395fd5eedad2bd4a7438c23e57b10dd
#
_cell.length_a   1.000
_cell.length_b   1.000
_cell.length_c   1.000
_cell.angle_alpha   90.00
_cell.angle_beta   90.00
_cell.angle_gamma   90.00
#
_symmetry.space_group_name_H-M   'P 1'
#
loop_
_entity.id
_entity.type
_entity.pdbx_description
1 polymer ?
#
loop_
_entity_poly.entity_id
_entity_poly.type
_entity_poly.pdbx_seq_one_letter_code
_entity_poly.pdbx_strand_id
1 'polypeptide(L)'
;MMPVHARIPLRWKIHILFIIQLVSMGAMEMSGPFWPVHLRALASSDQIFTIASIGVYVGPMLGIMLTSTFWGRLGDRYGHKAMMIRALAGLAITQLALAWSNDVFVILLLRFLQGACAGYIAPAQAYGVSIENPARRAKLFAYLQVSTNLGSLLGALIGGVILDHAAFFWINFSAGLLCVGCIGAVAILLPTVSAAHRHDTAPAKTTTAKNNTSNVSAASLSVLRSPQILSLLTILGVLLMARMVTQSPFSIYVLSTFDVGNWLVGLCYGLLAMGFVVSASFWARHFENRDMGDVLARMCAIIAGCVIVTLVAGLTRSVPVFTVMYFSWGVLLGATTPVLTALISRAAGENHQGHVLGIAQSSSQFASITGIALGGLFSQSVGLSKIYFFVAFIYFIGLGITATVRIAMMRQNSVARLPGE
;
A
#
# COMPACT_ATOMS: atom_id res chain seq x y z
N MET A 1 7.33 -14.47 -40.49
CA MET A 1 7.82 -13.35 -39.68
C MET A 1 7.85 -13.76 -38.21
N MET A 2 9.03 -13.76 -37.56
CA MET A 2 9.10 -13.99 -36.12
C MET A 2 8.36 -12.86 -35.35
N PRO A 3 7.54 -13.17 -34.36
CA PRO A 3 6.84 -12.16 -33.60
C PRO A 3 7.84 -11.21 -32.90
N VAL A 4 7.50 -9.91 -32.83
CA VAL A 4 8.38 -8.83 -32.33
C VAL A 4 8.97 -9.15 -30.95
N HIS A 5 8.19 -9.78 -30.07
CA HIS A 5 8.61 -10.15 -28.71
C HIS A 5 9.70 -11.23 -28.66
N ALA A 6 9.90 -12.03 -29.71
CA ALA A 6 10.96 -13.05 -29.78
C ALA A 6 12.35 -12.43 -29.98
N ARG A 7 12.43 -11.19 -30.48
CA ARG A 7 13.69 -10.47 -30.77
C ARG A 7 14.18 -9.64 -29.57
N ILE A 8 13.39 -9.51 -28.49
CA ILE A 8 13.70 -8.62 -27.36
C ILE A 8 14.55 -9.39 -26.33
N PRO A 9 15.79 -8.94 -26.00
CA PRO A 9 16.62 -9.53 -24.94
C PRO A 9 15.92 -9.52 -23.58
N LEU A 10 16.23 -10.49 -22.70
CA LEU A 10 15.61 -10.62 -21.37
C LEU A 10 15.68 -9.33 -20.54
N ARG A 11 16.83 -8.65 -20.55
CA ARG A 11 17.02 -7.40 -19.81
C ARG A 11 16.01 -6.33 -20.22
N TRP A 12 15.75 -6.20 -21.52
CA TRP A 12 14.77 -5.25 -22.04
C TRP A 12 13.33 -5.59 -21.65
N LYS A 13 12.99 -6.89 -21.55
CA LYS A 13 11.67 -7.31 -21.08
C LYS A 13 11.41 -6.86 -19.63
N ILE A 14 12.43 -6.90 -18.77
CA ILE A 14 12.33 -6.42 -17.39
C ILE A 14 12.20 -4.89 -17.35
N HIS A 15 12.93 -4.15 -18.19
CA HIS A 15 12.76 -2.69 -18.30
C HIS A 15 11.39 -2.30 -18.85
N ILE A 16 10.88 -3.04 -19.84
CA ILE A 16 9.52 -2.85 -20.36
C ILE A 16 8.50 -3.08 -19.24
N LEU A 17 8.64 -4.15 -18.45
CA LEU A 17 7.77 -4.42 -17.31
C LEU A 17 7.82 -3.30 -16.27
N PHE A 18 9.02 -2.78 -16.00
CA PHE A 18 9.22 -1.62 -15.12
C PHE A 18 8.47 -0.38 -15.62
N ILE A 19 8.62 -0.04 -16.91
CA ILE A 19 7.96 1.14 -17.49
C ILE A 19 6.45 0.98 -17.47
N ILE A 20 5.92 -0.19 -17.85
CA ILE A 20 4.48 -0.44 -17.83
C ILE A 20 3.95 -0.31 -16.40
N GLN A 21 4.65 -0.85 -15.41
CA GLN A 21 4.25 -0.74 -14.00
C GLN A 21 4.33 0.71 -13.49
N LEU A 22 5.35 1.46 -13.86
CA LEU A 22 5.49 2.88 -13.54
C LEU A 22 4.32 3.69 -14.10
N VAL A 23 4.02 3.51 -15.39
CA VAL A 23 2.95 4.26 -16.07
C VAL A 23 1.57 3.86 -15.52
N SER A 24 1.30 2.58 -15.32
CA SER A 24 0.01 2.11 -14.79
C SER A 24 -0.23 2.55 -13.35
N MET A 25 0.81 2.54 -12.51
CA MET A 25 0.72 3.06 -11.14
C MET A 25 0.58 4.58 -11.12
N GLY A 26 1.32 5.28 -11.99
CA GLY A 26 1.16 6.71 -12.17
C GLY A 26 -0.26 7.08 -12.59
N ALA A 27 -0.80 6.41 -13.58
CA ALA A 27 -2.18 6.62 -14.05
C ALA A 27 -3.21 6.40 -12.92
N MET A 28 -3.03 5.38 -12.08
CA MET A 28 -3.92 5.09 -10.97
C MET A 28 -3.87 6.18 -9.89
N GLU A 29 -2.67 6.72 -9.60
CA GLU A 29 -2.44 7.69 -8.54
C GLU A 29 -2.63 9.16 -8.97
N MET A 30 -2.82 9.44 -10.27
CA MET A 30 -3.08 10.81 -10.74
C MET A 30 -4.31 11.45 -10.08
N SER A 31 -5.38 10.71 -9.87
CA SER A 31 -6.59 11.18 -9.19
C SER A 31 -6.58 10.89 -7.68
N GLY A 32 -5.68 10.01 -7.20
CA GLY A 32 -5.66 9.51 -5.84
C GLY A 32 -5.82 10.56 -4.76
N PRO A 33 -4.94 11.55 -4.65
CA PRO A 33 -5.00 12.59 -3.61
C PRO A 33 -6.15 13.58 -3.75
N PHE A 34 -6.76 13.70 -4.96
CA PHE A 34 -7.66 14.80 -5.31
C PHE A 34 -9.14 14.43 -5.24
N TRP A 35 -9.48 13.18 -4.94
CA TRP A 35 -10.87 12.74 -4.80
C TRP A 35 -11.66 13.57 -3.79
N PRO A 36 -11.17 13.91 -2.58
CA PRO A 36 -11.93 14.72 -1.65
C PRO A 36 -12.23 16.12 -2.17
N VAL A 37 -11.30 16.72 -2.92
CA VAL A 37 -11.51 18.05 -3.56
C VAL A 37 -12.64 17.98 -4.57
N HIS A 38 -12.64 16.97 -5.44
CA HIS A 38 -13.68 16.78 -6.44
C HIS A 38 -15.04 16.44 -5.81
N LEU A 39 -15.06 15.54 -4.82
CA LEU A 39 -16.28 15.15 -4.11
C LEU A 39 -16.88 16.29 -3.30
N ARG A 40 -16.06 17.24 -2.79
CA ARG A 40 -16.55 18.42 -2.09
C ARG A 40 -17.39 19.32 -2.99
N ALA A 41 -17.04 19.41 -4.27
CA ALA A 41 -17.79 20.18 -5.25
C ALA A 41 -19.10 19.49 -5.68
N LEU A 42 -19.18 18.15 -5.59
CA LEU A 42 -20.36 17.37 -6.02
C LEU A 42 -21.34 17.07 -4.88
N ALA A 43 -20.88 17.03 -3.63
CA ALA A 43 -21.70 16.61 -2.50
C ALA A 43 -22.73 17.68 -2.14
N SER A 44 -23.99 17.27 -2.01
CA SER A 44 -25.11 18.15 -1.66
C SER A 44 -25.18 18.47 -0.15
N SER A 45 -24.47 17.75 0.70
CA SER A 45 -24.40 17.97 2.14
C SER A 45 -23.06 17.52 2.73
N ASP A 46 -22.72 18.04 3.93
CA ASP A 46 -21.50 17.64 4.64
C ASP A 46 -21.50 16.15 5.03
N GLN A 47 -22.67 15.58 5.30
CA GLN A 47 -22.79 14.14 5.57
C GLN A 47 -22.46 13.29 4.34
N ILE A 48 -23.03 13.64 3.18
CA ILE A 48 -22.73 12.94 1.91
C ILE A 48 -21.26 13.09 1.57
N PHE A 49 -20.70 14.28 1.75
CA PHE A 49 -19.27 14.52 1.54
C PHE A 49 -18.40 13.62 2.44
N THR A 50 -18.71 13.49 3.72
CA THR A 50 -17.94 12.66 4.65
C THR A 50 -17.99 11.19 4.25
N ILE A 51 -19.19 10.66 3.97
CA ILE A 51 -19.37 9.29 3.52
C ILE A 51 -18.61 9.05 2.20
N ALA A 52 -18.71 9.99 1.26
CA ALA A 52 -18.06 9.88 -0.04
C ALA A 52 -16.53 9.93 0.06
N SER A 53 -15.99 10.85 0.86
CA SER A 53 -14.54 11.00 1.06
C SER A 53 -13.89 9.80 1.76
N ILE A 54 -14.63 9.08 2.59
CA ILE A 54 -14.22 7.79 3.15
C ILE A 54 -14.39 6.69 2.10
N GLY A 55 -15.55 6.61 1.49
CA GLY A 55 -15.95 5.54 0.57
C GLY A 55 -15.07 5.46 -0.68
N VAL A 56 -14.60 6.59 -1.19
CA VAL A 56 -13.75 6.66 -2.38
C VAL A 56 -12.39 5.96 -2.19
N TYR A 57 -11.90 5.85 -0.96
CA TYR A 57 -10.67 5.11 -0.62
C TYR A 57 -10.97 3.70 -0.10
N VAL A 58 -12.01 3.54 0.69
CA VAL A 58 -12.40 2.24 1.26
C VAL A 58 -12.99 1.32 0.17
N GLY A 59 -13.76 1.88 -0.76
CA GLY A 59 -14.39 1.11 -1.85
C GLY A 59 -13.41 0.23 -2.63
N PRO A 60 -12.32 0.77 -3.20
CA PRO A 60 -11.32 -0.05 -3.88
C PRO A 60 -10.66 -1.11 -2.99
N MET A 61 -10.40 -0.81 -1.72
CA MET A 61 -9.83 -1.78 -0.78
C MET A 61 -10.77 -2.96 -0.56
N LEU A 62 -12.06 -2.71 -0.38
CA LEU A 62 -13.08 -3.75 -0.28
C LEU A 62 -13.20 -4.55 -1.59
N GLY A 63 -13.17 -3.87 -2.74
CA GLY A 63 -13.21 -4.51 -4.04
C GLY A 63 -12.07 -5.51 -4.23
N ILE A 64 -10.82 -5.10 -3.95
CA ILE A 64 -9.64 -5.98 -4.01
C ILE A 64 -9.79 -7.14 -3.03
N MET A 65 -10.20 -6.89 -1.79
CA MET A 65 -10.32 -7.91 -0.75
C MET A 65 -11.31 -9.00 -1.13
N LEU A 66 -12.46 -8.64 -1.69
CA LEU A 66 -13.50 -9.57 -2.09
C LEU A 66 -13.14 -10.39 -3.33
N THR A 67 -12.37 -9.81 -4.26
CA THR A 67 -12.11 -10.45 -5.56
C THR A 67 -10.73 -11.08 -5.70
N SER A 68 -9.78 -10.79 -4.79
CA SER A 68 -8.38 -11.24 -4.87
C SER A 68 -8.25 -12.76 -5.03
N THR A 69 -9.00 -13.54 -4.25
CA THR A 69 -8.99 -15.01 -4.31
C THR A 69 -9.53 -15.55 -5.64
N PHE A 70 -10.58 -14.92 -6.18
CA PHE A 70 -11.13 -15.27 -7.47
C PHE A 70 -10.12 -15.03 -8.60
N TRP A 71 -9.52 -13.84 -8.62
CA TRP A 71 -8.52 -13.50 -9.64
C TRP A 71 -7.24 -14.31 -9.51
N GLY A 72 -6.84 -14.69 -8.31
CA GLY A 72 -5.71 -15.59 -8.08
C GLY A 72 -5.90 -16.94 -8.79
N ARG A 73 -7.03 -17.59 -8.55
CA ARG A 73 -7.39 -18.87 -9.19
C ARG A 73 -7.46 -18.76 -10.72
N LEU A 74 -8.01 -17.65 -11.22
CA LEU A 74 -8.11 -17.40 -12.65
C LEU A 74 -6.71 -17.18 -13.27
N GLY A 75 -5.81 -16.53 -12.54
CA GLY A 75 -4.41 -16.32 -12.93
C GLY A 75 -3.62 -17.61 -13.09
N ASP A 76 -3.89 -18.59 -12.22
CA ASP A 76 -3.27 -19.92 -12.33
C ASP A 76 -3.70 -20.65 -13.61
N ARG A 77 -4.92 -20.40 -14.08
CA ARG A 77 -5.49 -21.05 -15.27
C ARG A 77 -5.09 -20.36 -16.58
N TYR A 78 -5.20 -19.03 -16.64
CA TYR A 78 -5.03 -18.25 -17.88
C TYR A 78 -3.64 -17.64 -18.04
N GLY A 79 -2.82 -17.69 -16.99
CA GLY A 79 -1.46 -17.15 -16.97
C GLY A 79 -1.35 -15.66 -16.68
N HIS A 80 -0.15 -15.27 -16.29
CA HIS A 80 0.13 -13.93 -15.71
C HIS A 80 -0.06 -12.79 -16.72
N LYS A 81 0.33 -12.98 -17.99
CA LYS A 81 0.16 -11.98 -19.06
C LYS A 81 -1.33 -11.62 -19.28
N ALA A 82 -2.19 -12.63 -19.36
CA ALA A 82 -3.64 -12.41 -19.51
C ALA A 82 -4.23 -11.65 -18.30
N MET A 83 -3.75 -11.96 -17.09
CA MET A 83 -4.18 -11.26 -15.88
C MET A 83 -3.69 -9.81 -15.82
N MET A 84 -2.51 -9.51 -16.34
CA MET A 84 -2.03 -8.12 -16.48
C MET A 84 -2.93 -7.33 -17.44
N ILE A 85 -3.23 -7.88 -18.62
CA ILE A 85 -4.11 -7.24 -19.61
C ILE A 85 -5.50 -7.02 -19.02
N ARG A 86 -6.08 -8.02 -18.35
CA ARG A 86 -7.37 -7.93 -17.67
C ARG A 86 -7.41 -6.81 -16.64
N ALA A 87 -6.39 -6.74 -15.76
CA ALA A 87 -6.31 -5.71 -14.72
C ALA A 87 -6.19 -4.29 -15.31
N LEU A 88 -5.35 -4.12 -16.33
CA LEU A 88 -5.20 -2.86 -17.04
C LEU A 88 -6.49 -2.46 -17.79
N ALA A 89 -7.19 -3.43 -18.39
CA ALA A 89 -8.48 -3.17 -19.03
C ALA A 89 -9.54 -2.71 -18.03
N GLY A 90 -9.63 -3.39 -16.88
CA GLY A 90 -10.52 -2.96 -15.79
C GLY A 90 -10.19 -1.56 -15.28
N LEU A 91 -8.90 -1.23 -15.11
CA LEU A 91 -8.45 0.12 -14.75
C LEU A 91 -8.79 1.14 -15.83
N ALA A 92 -8.54 0.84 -17.10
CA ALA A 92 -8.84 1.75 -18.22
C ALA A 92 -10.34 2.06 -18.29
N ILE A 93 -11.20 1.03 -18.27
CA ILE A 93 -12.64 1.19 -18.34
C ILE A 93 -13.16 2.01 -17.15
N THR A 94 -12.74 1.69 -15.94
CA THR A 94 -13.20 2.40 -14.74
C THR A 94 -12.67 3.83 -14.68
N GLN A 95 -11.44 4.10 -15.11
CA GLN A 95 -10.90 5.48 -15.19
C GLN A 95 -11.64 6.31 -16.23
N LEU A 96 -11.90 5.76 -17.41
CA LEU A 96 -12.68 6.45 -18.43
C LEU A 96 -14.10 6.71 -17.93
N ALA A 97 -14.77 5.74 -17.32
CA ALA A 97 -16.12 5.92 -16.74
C ALA A 97 -16.11 7.00 -15.64
N LEU A 98 -15.10 7.02 -14.77
CA LEU A 98 -14.93 8.04 -13.73
C LEU A 98 -14.72 9.45 -14.32
N ALA A 99 -14.11 9.58 -15.50
CA ALA A 99 -13.93 10.87 -16.15
C ALA A 99 -15.28 11.55 -16.47
N TRP A 100 -16.29 10.79 -16.90
CA TRP A 100 -17.64 11.31 -17.21
C TRP A 100 -18.61 11.28 -16.04
N SER A 101 -18.22 10.77 -14.89
CA SER A 101 -19.12 10.64 -13.74
C SER A 101 -19.15 11.92 -12.90
N ASN A 102 -20.35 12.48 -12.72
CA ASN A 102 -20.60 13.64 -11.86
C ASN A 102 -21.55 13.33 -10.69
N ASP A 103 -21.90 12.07 -10.51
CA ASP A 103 -22.72 11.60 -9.40
C ASP A 103 -21.85 10.91 -8.34
N VAL A 104 -22.03 11.29 -7.06
CA VAL A 104 -21.24 10.79 -5.93
C VAL A 104 -21.37 9.28 -5.78
N PHE A 105 -22.59 8.73 -5.91
CA PHE A 105 -22.82 7.30 -5.70
C PHE A 105 -22.28 6.47 -6.87
N VAL A 106 -22.39 7.00 -8.11
CA VAL A 106 -21.77 6.36 -9.28
C VAL A 106 -20.25 6.36 -9.16
N ILE A 107 -19.64 7.44 -8.66
CA ILE A 107 -18.20 7.50 -8.39
C ILE A 107 -17.81 6.43 -7.37
N LEU A 108 -18.53 6.29 -6.25
CA LEU A 108 -18.25 5.27 -5.24
C LEU A 108 -18.36 3.85 -5.79
N LEU A 109 -19.39 3.58 -6.61
CA LEU A 109 -19.56 2.29 -7.28
C LEU A 109 -18.40 2.00 -8.24
N LEU A 110 -18.03 2.97 -9.08
CA LEU A 110 -16.92 2.83 -10.02
C LEU A 110 -15.58 2.63 -9.29
N ARG A 111 -15.36 3.31 -8.18
CA ARG A 111 -14.19 3.12 -7.33
C ARG A 111 -14.14 1.71 -6.72
N PHE A 112 -15.28 1.19 -6.26
CA PHE A 112 -15.37 -0.21 -5.80
C PHE A 112 -15.06 -1.18 -6.94
N LEU A 113 -15.67 -0.99 -8.13
CA LEU A 113 -15.41 -1.81 -9.32
C LEU A 113 -13.96 -1.71 -9.79
N GLN A 114 -13.35 -0.53 -9.70
CA GLN A 114 -11.94 -0.33 -9.98
C GLN A 114 -11.08 -1.23 -9.08
N GLY A 115 -11.36 -1.27 -7.78
CA GLY A 115 -10.71 -2.19 -6.86
C GLY A 115 -10.97 -3.65 -7.19
N ALA A 116 -12.22 -4.01 -7.49
CA ALA A 116 -12.61 -5.36 -7.85
C ALA A 116 -11.93 -5.87 -9.15
N CYS A 117 -11.68 -4.97 -10.10
CA CYS A 117 -10.95 -5.27 -11.32
C CYS A 117 -9.43 -5.09 -11.18
N ALA A 118 -8.93 -4.46 -10.12
CA ALA A 118 -7.52 -4.20 -9.90
C ALA A 118 -6.70 -5.50 -9.68
N GLY A 119 -5.45 -5.32 -9.29
CA GLY A 119 -4.56 -6.45 -9.03
C GLY A 119 -3.53 -6.65 -10.14
N TYR A 120 -3.05 -5.56 -10.75
CA TYR A 120 -1.98 -5.60 -11.75
C TYR A 120 -0.61 -6.02 -11.16
N ILE A 121 -0.29 -5.58 -9.92
CA ILE A 121 1.05 -5.76 -9.33
C ILE A 121 1.40 -7.23 -9.17
N ALA A 122 0.51 -8.05 -8.62
CA ALA A 122 0.79 -9.46 -8.37
C ALA A 122 1.04 -10.26 -9.66
N PRO A 123 0.21 -10.18 -10.72
CA PRO A 123 0.50 -10.79 -12.01
C PRO A 123 1.79 -10.26 -12.67
N ALA A 124 2.11 -8.96 -12.54
CA ALA A 124 3.33 -8.38 -13.08
C ALA A 124 4.58 -8.93 -12.39
N GLN A 125 4.55 -9.04 -11.06
CA GLN A 125 5.62 -9.66 -10.28
C GLN A 125 5.77 -11.14 -10.62
N ALA A 126 4.67 -11.89 -10.70
CA ALA A 126 4.69 -13.31 -11.06
C ALA A 126 5.19 -13.53 -12.49
N TYR A 127 4.82 -12.65 -13.43
CA TYR A 127 5.38 -12.66 -14.78
C TYR A 127 6.88 -12.39 -14.76
N GLY A 128 7.33 -11.38 -14.02
CA GLY A 128 8.75 -11.09 -13.85
C GLY A 128 9.55 -12.28 -13.30
N VAL A 129 9.02 -12.95 -12.27
CA VAL A 129 9.63 -14.16 -11.68
C VAL A 129 9.69 -15.32 -12.68
N SER A 130 8.72 -15.44 -13.60
CA SER A 130 8.71 -16.51 -14.59
C SER A 130 9.76 -16.35 -15.68
N ILE A 131 10.32 -15.14 -15.85
CA ILE A 131 11.33 -14.85 -16.86
C ILE A 131 12.71 -14.57 -16.26
N GLU A 132 12.83 -14.27 -14.95
CA GLU A 132 14.10 -13.93 -14.30
C GLU A 132 14.72 -15.14 -13.59
N ASN A 133 16.05 -15.15 -13.54
CA ASN A 133 16.82 -16.17 -12.82
C ASN A 133 16.48 -16.18 -11.31
N PRO A 134 16.30 -17.37 -10.67
CA PRO A 134 16.01 -17.48 -9.24
C PRO A 134 16.92 -16.66 -8.32
N ALA A 135 18.22 -16.60 -8.60
CA ALA A 135 19.20 -15.82 -7.83
C ALA A 135 18.98 -14.30 -7.89
N ARG A 136 18.21 -13.79 -8.87
CA ARG A 136 17.98 -12.36 -9.08
C ARG A 136 16.56 -11.91 -8.70
N ARG A 137 15.70 -12.80 -8.23
CA ARG A 137 14.29 -12.51 -7.90
C ARG A 137 14.15 -11.40 -6.87
N ALA A 138 14.97 -11.39 -5.82
CA ALA A 138 14.96 -10.32 -4.83
C ALA A 138 15.25 -8.95 -5.46
N LYS A 139 16.22 -8.87 -6.37
CA LYS A 139 16.53 -7.64 -7.11
C LYS A 139 15.40 -7.21 -8.03
N LEU A 140 14.72 -8.17 -8.68
CA LEU A 140 13.53 -7.91 -9.50
C LEU A 140 12.40 -7.28 -8.68
N PHE A 141 12.07 -7.86 -7.51
CA PHE A 141 11.02 -7.30 -6.63
C PHE A 141 11.36 -5.89 -6.17
N ALA A 142 12.60 -5.65 -5.76
CA ALA A 142 13.06 -4.31 -5.38
C ALA A 142 12.94 -3.33 -6.56
N TYR A 143 13.33 -3.74 -7.76
CA TYR A 143 13.23 -2.92 -8.97
C TYR A 143 11.80 -2.56 -9.32
N LEU A 144 10.88 -3.53 -9.28
CA LEU A 144 9.46 -3.30 -9.51
C LEU A 144 8.82 -2.45 -8.39
N GLN A 145 9.28 -2.58 -7.14
CA GLN A 145 8.80 -1.73 -6.05
C GLN A 145 9.21 -0.26 -6.25
N VAL A 146 10.43 0.00 -6.74
CA VAL A 146 10.86 1.34 -7.13
C VAL A 146 9.96 1.90 -8.23
N SER A 147 9.62 1.07 -9.23
CA SER A 147 8.69 1.46 -10.31
C SER A 147 7.31 1.87 -9.76
N THR A 148 6.74 1.08 -8.86
CA THR A 148 5.45 1.39 -8.21
C THR A 148 5.49 2.74 -7.52
N ASN A 149 6.47 2.97 -6.67
CA ASN A 149 6.53 4.18 -5.86
C ASN A 149 6.88 5.43 -6.69
N LEU A 150 7.78 5.29 -7.67
CA LEU A 150 8.09 6.38 -8.61
C LEU A 150 6.87 6.71 -9.48
N GLY A 151 6.11 5.69 -9.92
CA GLY A 151 4.85 5.88 -10.62
C GLY A 151 3.85 6.66 -9.76
N SER A 152 3.66 6.27 -8.50
CA SER A 152 2.77 6.97 -7.57
C SER A 152 3.17 8.42 -7.34
N LEU A 153 4.47 8.69 -7.17
CA LEU A 153 5.01 10.05 -7.03
C LEU A 153 4.69 10.91 -8.26
N LEU A 154 5.10 10.43 -9.44
CA LEU A 154 4.93 11.16 -10.69
C LEU A 154 3.44 11.33 -11.03
N GLY A 155 2.63 10.29 -10.81
CA GLY A 155 1.19 10.34 -11.03
C GLY A 155 0.52 11.41 -10.19
N ALA A 156 0.74 11.41 -8.87
CA ALA A 156 0.17 12.39 -7.97
C ALA A 156 0.60 13.83 -8.30
N LEU A 157 1.88 14.03 -8.65
CA LEU A 157 2.40 15.34 -9.05
C LEU A 157 1.77 15.83 -10.36
N ILE A 158 1.75 14.97 -11.40
CA ILE A 158 1.15 15.28 -12.70
C ILE A 158 -0.35 15.55 -12.53
N GLY A 159 -1.06 14.76 -11.73
CA GLY A 159 -2.47 14.96 -11.42
C GLY A 159 -2.74 16.32 -10.79
N GLY A 160 -1.89 16.75 -9.83
CA GLY A 160 -1.98 18.08 -9.23
C GLY A 160 -1.79 19.20 -10.21
N VAL A 161 -0.76 19.11 -11.09
CA VAL A 161 -0.51 20.10 -12.14
C VAL A 161 -1.67 20.17 -13.13
N ILE A 162 -2.23 19.02 -13.54
CA ILE A 162 -3.40 18.98 -14.41
C ILE A 162 -4.58 19.70 -13.74
N LEU A 163 -4.82 19.43 -12.46
CA LEU A 163 -5.96 20.02 -11.74
C LEU A 163 -5.82 21.54 -11.53
N ASP A 164 -4.61 22.07 -11.50
CA ASP A 164 -4.37 23.51 -11.43
C ASP A 164 -4.70 24.24 -12.76
N HIS A 165 -4.69 23.53 -13.90
CA HIS A 165 -4.87 24.15 -15.23
C HIS A 165 -6.08 23.61 -15.98
N ALA A 166 -6.68 22.50 -15.53
CA ALA A 166 -7.74 21.81 -16.23
C ALA A 166 -8.75 21.16 -15.29
N ALA A 167 -9.89 20.72 -15.81
CA ALA A 167 -10.92 20.03 -15.03
C ALA A 167 -10.47 18.61 -14.58
N PHE A 168 -11.06 18.12 -13.50
CA PHE A 168 -10.82 16.77 -12.95
C PHE A 168 -11.07 15.65 -13.98
N PHE A 169 -11.92 15.91 -14.96
CA PHE A 169 -12.15 15.06 -16.14
C PHE A 169 -10.82 14.59 -16.78
N TRP A 170 -9.90 15.56 -17.04
CA TRP A 170 -8.67 15.29 -17.77
C TRP A 170 -7.71 14.37 -17.02
N ILE A 171 -7.76 14.36 -15.69
CA ILE A 171 -6.95 13.45 -14.87
C ILE A 171 -7.37 12.00 -15.15
N ASN A 172 -8.66 11.70 -15.00
CA ASN A 172 -9.15 10.33 -15.18
C ASN A 172 -9.14 9.91 -16.66
N PHE A 173 -9.41 10.81 -17.58
CA PHE A 173 -9.38 10.54 -19.03
C PHE A 173 -7.96 10.19 -19.49
N SER A 174 -6.96 11.01 -19.15
CA SER A 174 -5.56 10.72 -19.49
C SER A 174 -5.05 9.44 -18.79
N ALA A 175 -5.42 9.21 -17.54
CA ALA A 175 -5.12 7.98 -16.84
C ALA A 175 -5.68 6.73 -17.54
N GLY A 176 -6.93 6.82 -18.00
CA GLY A 176 -7.56 5.76 -18.81
C GLY A 176 -6.82 5.48 -20.12
N LEU A 177 -6.43 6.52 -20.86
CA LEU A 177 -5.65 6.40 -22.10
C LEU A 177 -4.25 5.78 -21.84
N LEU A 178 -3.58 6.18 -20.76
CA LEU A 178 -2.30 5.59 -20.36
C LEU A 178 -2.45 4.09 -20.07
N CYS A 179 -3.53 3.67 -19.40
CA CYS A 179 -3.82 2.26 -19.18
C CYS A 179 -4.06 1.49 -20.48
N VAL A 180 -4.77 2.08 -21.46
CA VAL A 180 -4.96 1.51 -22.80
C VAL A 180 -3.60 1.34 -23.51
N GLY A 181 -2.73 2.36 -23.45
CA GLY A 181 -1.36 2.26 -23.96
C GLY A 181 -0.56 1.13 -23.30
N CYS A 182 -0.70 0.95 -21.98
CA CYS A 182 -0.08 -0.16 -21.25
C CYS A 182 -0.62 -1.51 -21.70
N ILE A 183 -1.91 -1.65 -22.01
CA ILE A 183 -2.48 -2.89 -22.57
C ILE A 183 -1.80 -3.24 -23.89
N GLY A 184 -1.68 -2.26 -24.81
CA GLY A 184 -0.98 -2.44 -26.07
C GLY A 184 0.48 -2.84 -25.89
N ALA A 185 1.19 -2.20 -24.95
CA ALA A 185 2.58 -2.53 -24.62
C ALA A 185 2.72 -3.95 -24.06
N VAL A 186 1.86 -4.38 -23.14
CA VAL A 186 1.85 -5.76 -22.63
C VAL A 186 1.55 -6.76 -23.74
N ALA A 187 0.57 -6.48 -24.58
CA ALA A 187 0.14 -7.39 -25.64
C ALA A 187 1.24 -7.62 -26.68
N ILE A 188 1.90 -6.54 -27.12
CA ILE A 188 2.85 -6.54 -28.24
C ILE A 188 4.28 -6.87 -27.78
N LEU A 189 4.74 -6.29 -26.67
CA LEU A 189 6.16 -6.34 -26.27
C LEU A 189 6.51 -7.50 -25.34
N LEU A 190 5.54 -7.99 -24.54
CA LEU A 190 5.79 -9.08 -23.61
C LEU A 190 5.38 -10.44 -24.23
N PRO A 191 6.26 -11.46 -24.26
CA PRO A 191 5.91 -12.79 -24.76
C PRO A 191 4.93 -13.49 -23.82
N THR A 192 4.11 -14.39 -24.38
CA THR A 192 3.32 -15.32 -23.59
C THR A 192 4.24 -16.41 -23.07
N VAL A 193 4.41 -16.51 -21.76
CA VAL A 193 5.18 -17.61 -21.15
C VAL A 193 4.26 -18.81 -21.06
N SER A 194 4.59 -19.85 -21.85
CA SER A 194 3.81 -21.10 -21.89
C SER A 194 3.89 -21.85 -20.55
N ALA A 195 2.81 -22.53 -20.18
CA ALA A 195 2.72 -23.32 -18.93
C ALA A 195 3.71 -24.51 -18.88
N ALA A 196 4.33 -24.87 -20.01
CA ALA A 196 5.26 -26.00 -20.10
C ALA A 196 6.54 -25.85 -19.26
N HIS A 197 6.98 -24.62 -18.94
CA HIS A 197 8.13 -24.38 -18.04
C HIS A 197 7.77 -24.39 -16.54
N ARG A 198 6.53 -24.72 -16.18
CA ARG A 198 6.08 -24.79 -14.77
C ARG A 198 6.53 -26.05 -14.04
N HIS A 199 6.98 -27.10 -14.75
CA HIS A 199 7.32 -28.35 -14.09
C HIS A 199 8.73 -28.41 -13.48
N ASP A 200 9.66 -27.54 -13.93
CA ASP A 200 11.04 -27.58 -13.43
C ASP A 200 11.35 -26.60 -12.30
N THR A 201 10.42 -25.74 -11.95
CA THR A 201 10.53 -24.82 -10.80
C THR A 201 9.27 -24.88 -9.93
N ALA A 202 8.90 -26.08 -9.51
CA ALA A 202 7.90 -26.21 -8.47
C ALA A 202 8.43 -25.53 -7.21
N PRO A 203 7.76 -24.49 -6.65
CA PRO A 203 7.93 -24.20 -5.24
C PRO A 203 7.56 -25.48 -4.51
N ALA A 204 8.33 -25.83 -3.46
CA ALA A 204 8.10 -26.98 -2.62
C ALA A 204 6.60 -27.24 -2.50
N LYS A 205 6.18 -28.46 -2.82
CA LYS A 205 4.81 -28.94 -2.83
C LYS A 205 4.04 -28.27 -1.69
N THR A 206 3.16 -27.34 -2.03
CA THR A 206 2.00 -27.08 -1.19
C THR A 206 1.24 -28.40 -1.25
N THR A 207 1.49 -29.22 -0.27
CA THR A 207 0.78 -30.48 -0.07
C THR A 207 -0.68 -30.14 -0.15
N THR A 208 -1.34 -30.65 -1.17
CA THR A 208 -2.79 -30.58 -1.34
C THR A 208 -3.38 -31.26 -0.10
N ALA A 209 -3.59 -30.52 0.96
CA ALA A 209 -4.39 -30.94 2.09
C ALA A 209 -5.85 -30.97 1.65
N LYS A 210 -6.20 -31.98 0.86
CA LYS A 210 -7.54 -32.55 0.89
C LYS A 210 -7.64 -33.24 2.26
N ASN A 211 -8.61 -32.84 3.04
CA ASN A 211 -9.01 -33.35 4.35
C ASN A 211 -8.14 -32.90 5.52
N ASN A 212 -8.39 -31.69 6.02
CA ASN A 212 -8.39 -31.39 7.46
C ASN A 212 -8.78 -29.92 7.70
N THR A 213 -9.97 -29.53 7.24
CA THR A 213 -10.52 -28.18 7.53
C THR A 213 -10.72 -27.95 9.04
N SER A 214 -10.88 -28.97 9.85
CA SER A 214 -11.03 -28.88 11.29
C SER A 214 -9.70 -28.65 12.04
N ASN A 215 -8.60 -29.27 11.59
CA ASN A 215 -7.29 -29.12 12.22
C ASN A 215 -6.56 -27.80 11.83
N VAL A 216 -6.82 -27.27 10.66
CA VAL A 216 -6.29 -25.98 10.22
C VAL A 216 -6.87 -24.83 11.06
N SER A 217 -8.17 -24.90 11.39
CA SER A 217 -8.81 -23.89 12.25
C SER A 217 -8.25 -23.91 13.69
N ALA A 218 -7.98 -25.08 14.26
CA ALA A 218 -7.45 -25.19 15.62
C ALA A 218 -5.98 -24.72 15.71
N ALA A 219 -5.14 -25.09 14.74
CA ALA A 219 -3.75 -24.64 14.64
C ALA A 219 -3.65 -23.12 14.34
N SER A 220 -4.58 -22.57 13.55
CA SER A 220 -4.70 -21.14 13.27
C SER A 220 -5.01 -20.33 14.52
N LEU A 221 -5.93 -20.82 15.35
CA LEU A 221 -6.31 -20.18 16.62
C LEU A 221 -5.19 -20.27 17.68
N SER A 222 -4.38 -21.32 17.68
CA SER A 222 -3.26 -21.44 18.62
C SER A 222 -2.13 -20.44 18.32
N VAL A 223 -1.85 -20.16 17.06
CA VAL A 223 -0.85 -19.15 16.64
C VAL A 223 -1.31 -17.74 17.00
N LEU A 224 -2.61 -17.45 16.85
CA LEU A 224 -3.20 -16.18 17.28
C LEU A 224 -3.23 -16.01 18.82
N ARG A 225 -3.17 -17.12 19.58
CA ARG A 225 -3.06 -17.08 21.05
C ARG A 225 -1.66 -16.76 21.54
N SER A 226 -0.65 -16.72 20.65
CA SER A 226 0.69 -16.26 21.04
C SER A 226 0.62 -14.76 21.38
N PRO A 227 0.87 -14.36 22.64
CA PRO A 227 0.79 -12.96 23.05
C PRO A 227 1.80 -12.09 22.30
N GLN A 228 2.90 -12.71 21.85
CA GLN A 228 3.94 -12.04 21.06
C GLN A 228 3.45 -11.67 19.67
N ILE A 229 2.79 -12.57 18.94
CA ILE A 229 2.26 -12.29 17.59
C ILE A 229 1.12 -11.29 17.70
N LEU A 230 0.22 -11.45 18.66
CA LEU A 230 -0.88 -10.53 18.88
C LEU A 230 -0.40 -9.11 19.18
N SER A 231 0.63 -8.95 20.03
CA SER A 231 1.20 -7.63 20.32
C SER A 231 1.84 -6.98 19.11
N LEU A 232 2.57 -7.72 18.27
CA LEU A 232 3.15 -7.21 17.04
C LEU A 232 2.09 -6.81 16.01
N LEU A 233 1.02 -7.60 15.87
CA LEU A 233 -0.12 -7.28 15.02
C LEU A 233 -0.84 -6.00 15.50
N THR A 234 -0.99 -5.83 16.82
CA THR A 234 -1.58 -4.63 17.40
C THR A 234 -0.72 -3.39 17.12
N ILE A 235 0.59 -3.48 17.30
CA ILE A 235 1.52 -2.39 16.98
C ILE A 235 1.40 -2.04 15.49
N LEU A 236 1.49 -3.04 14.59
CA LEU A 236 1.36 -2.83 13.15
C LEU A 236 0.03 -2.17 12.79
N GLY A 237 -1.08 -2.65 13.36
CA GLY A 237 -2.42 -2.11 13.13
C GLY A 237 -2.55 -0.65 13.57
N VAL A 238 -2.09 -0.30 14.77
CA VAL A 238 -2.16 1.08 15.29
C VAL A 238 -1.31 2.03 14.44
N LEU A 239 -0.10 1.64 14.01
CA LEU A 239 0.75 2.48 13.18
C LEU A 239 0.18 2.69 11.78
N LEU A 240 -0.41 1.65 11.16
CA LEU A 240 -1.09 1.77 9.87
C LEU A 240 -2.36 2.61 9.98
N MET A 241 -3.14 2.43 11.05
CA MET A 241 -4.30 3.25 11.33
C MET A 241 -3.91 4.72 11.43
N ALA A 242 -2.88 5.07 12.23
CA ALA A 242 -2.38 6.42 12.37
C ALA A 242 -1.99 7.05 11.02
N ARG A 243 -1.27 6.30 10.18
CA ARG A 243 -0.88 6.75 8.84
C ARG A 243 -2.10 7.06 7.96
N MET A 244 -3.13 6.23 8.02
CA MET A 244 -4.29 6.31 7.13
C MET A 244 -5.32 7.36 7.53
N VAL A 245 -5.24 7.91 8.75
CA VAL A 245 -6.13 8.98 9.22
C VAL A 245 -6.09 10.21 8.32
N THR A 246 -4.93 10.58 7.78
CA THR A 246 -4.81 11.74 6.89
C THR A 246 -5.30 11.47 5.46
N GLN A 247 -5.54 10.21 5.06
CA GLN A 247 -5.80 9.85 3.67
C GLN A 247 -7.00 10.61 3.07
N SER A 248 -8.11 10.70 3.80
CA SER A 248 -9.30 11.40 3.35
C SER A 248 -9.20 12.93 3.46
N PRO A 249 -8.78 13.54 4.60
CA PRO A 249 -8.79 14.99 4.77
C PRO A 249 -7.55 15.71 4.19
N PHE A 250 -6.54 14.99 3.73
CA PHE A 250 -5.22 15.52 3.38
C PHE A 250 -5.25 16.66 2.37
N SER A 251 -5.86 16.46 1.20
CA SER A 251 -5.86 17.44 0.13
C SER A 251 -6.58 18.73 0.54
N ILE A 252 -7.72 18.59 1.22
CA ILE A 252 -8.49 19.75 1.72
C ILE A 252 -7.70 20.50 2.79
N TYR A 253 -7.01 19.76 3.70
CA TYR A 253 -6.15 20.39 4.71
C TYR A 253 -5.04 21.23 4.08
N VAL A 254 -4.32 20.67 3.10
CA VAL A 254 -3.21 21.39 2.44
C VAL A 254 -3.70 22.63 1.73
N LEU A 255 -4.75 22.53 0.94
CA LEU A 255 -5.32 23.66 0.19
C LEU A 255 -5.88 24.75 1.11
N SER A 256 -6.61 24.37 2.20
CA SER A 256 -7.20 25.34 3.12
C SER A 256 -6.21 25.98 4.07
N THR A 257 -5.09 25.30 4.36
CA THR A 257 -4.11 25.77 5.37
C THR A 257 -3.03 26.67 4.76
N PHE A 258 -2.61 26.36 3.52
CA PHE A 258 -1.44 27.00 2.92
C PHE A 258 -1.77 27.92 1.73
N ASP A 259 -3.03 27.94 1.28
CA ASP A 259 -3.48 28.75 0.13
C ASP A 259 -2.60 28.53 -1.12
N VAL A 260 -2.44 27.28 -1.52
CA VAL A 260 -1.53 26.82 -2.58
C VAL A 260 -2.29 26.03 -3.64
N GLY A 261 -1.64 25.83 -4.80
CA GLY A 261 -2.19 24.99 -5.87
C GLY A 261 -2.18 23.49 -5.53
N ASN A 262 -2.93 22.72 -6.31
CA ASN A 262 -3.04 21.27 -6.16
C ASN A 262 -1.70 20.55 -6.42
N TRP A 263 -0.76 21.17 -7.16
CA TRP A 263 0.58 20.61 -7.38
C TRP A 263 1.32 20.31 -6.06
N LEU A 264 1.10 21.15 -5.02
CA LEU A 264 1.72 20.92 -3.70
C LEU A 264 1.14 19.70 -2.99
N VAL A 265 -0.17 19.46 -3.13
CA VAL A 265 -0.83 18.25 -2.62
C VAL A 265 -0.17 17.01 -3.25
N GLY A 266 -0.04 17.01 -4.57
CA GLY A 266 0.63 15.94 -5.32
C GLY A 266 2.08 15.76 -4.91
N LEU A 267 2.83 16.85 -4.74
CA LEU A 267 4.23 16.83 -4.31
C LEU A 267 4.39 16.22 -2.92
N CYS A 268 3.62 16.66 -1.93
CA CYS A 268 3.68 16.11 -0.57
C CYS A 268 3.32 14.62 -0.54
N TYR A 269 2.26 14.22 -1.25
CA TYR A 269 1.87 12.82 -1.37
C TYR A 269 2.99 11.97 -1.97
N GLY A 270 3.62 12.47 -3.03
CA GLY A 270 4.75 11.82 -3.67
C GLY A 270 6.02 11.79 -2.81
N LEU A 271 6.32 12.87 -2.08
CA LEU A 271 7.47 12.93 -1.18
C LEU A 271 7.37 11.92 -0.02
N LEU A 272 6.17 11.68 0.50
CA LEU A 272 5.94 10.63 1.48
C LEU A 272 6.30 9.24 0.91
N ALA A 273 5.85 8.95 -0.31
CA ALA A 273 6.18 7.70 -1.00
C ALA A 273 7.68 7.59 -1.31
N MET A 274 8.31 8.68 -1.74
CA MET A 274 9.76 8.73 -2.01
C MET A 274 10.59 8.51 -0.75
N GLY A 275 10.23 9.18 0.36
CA GLY A 275 10.88 8.97 1.66
C GLY A 275 10.85 7.52 2.10
N PHE A 276 9.70 6.86 1.94
CA PHE A 276 9.54 5.43 2.22
C PHE A 276 10.50 4.57 1.38
N VAL A 277 10.59 4.80 0.07
CA VAL A 277 11.44 4.02 -0.84
C VAL A 277 12.92 4.18 -0.55
N VAL A 278 13.37 5.44 -0.43
CA VAL A 278 14.78 5.75 -0.21
C VAL A 278 15.27 5.16 1.11
N SER A 279 14.42 5.18 2.14
CA SER A 279 14.78 4.69 3.47
C SER A 279 14.62 3.19 3.65
N ALA A 280 13.79 2.50 2.86
CA ALA A 280 13.47 1.08 3.05
C ALA A 280 14.72 0.18 3.07
N SER A 281 15.66 0.38 2.15
CA SER A 281 16.92 -0.40 2.09
C SER A 281 17.85 -0.10 3.28
N PHE A 282 17.88 1.16 3.74
CA PHE A 282 18.63 1.57 4.93
C PHE A 282 18.06 0.87 6.18
N TRP A 283 16.75 0.94 6.37
CA TRP A 283 16.08 0.31 7.50
C TRP A 283 16.20 -1.21 7.48
N ALA A 284 16.07 -1.85 6.33
CA ALA A 284 16.24 -3.30 6.20
C ALA A 284 17.61 -3.76 6.73
N ARG A 285 18.70 -3.09 6.32
CA ARG A 285 20.05 -3.38 6.81
C ARG A 285 20.22 -3.05 8.29
N HIS A 286 19.62 -1.94 8.75
CA HIS A 286 19.74 -1.48 10.13
C HIS A 286 19.12 -2.44 11.14
N PHE A 287 18.07 -3.16 10.74
CA PHE A 287 17.35 -4.13 11.57
C PHE A 287 17.77 -5.59 11.32
N GLU A 288 18.65 -5.83 10.35
CA GLU A 288 19.17 -7.15 10.05
C GLU A 288 19.97 -7.70 11.25
N ASN A 289 19.77 -8.99 11.57
CA ASN A 289 20.47 -9.72 12.64
C ASN A 289 20.37 -9.13 14.06
N ARG A 290 19.32 -8.36 14.35
CA ARG A 290 19.11 -7.80 15.68
C ARG A 290 18.12 -8.61 16.49
N ASP A 291 18.31 -8.61 17.80
CA ASP A 291 17.40 -9.19 18.77
C ASP A 291 16.08 -8.39 18.80
N MET A 292 14.99 -9.09 19.12
CA MET A 292 13.65 -8.51 19.12
C MET A 292 13.52 -7.32 20.10
N GLY A 293 14.18 -7.39 21.26
CA GLY A 293 14.20 -6.31 22.25
C GLY A 293 14.84 -5.02 21.72
N ASP A 294 15.96 -5.16 20.97
CA ASP A 294 16.66 -4.06 20.33
C ASP A 294 15.85 -3.46 19.16
N VAL A 295 15.19 -4.31 18.38
CA VAL A 295 14.30 -3.86 17.31
C VAL A 295 13.15 -3.03 17.88
N LEU A 296 12.49 -3.49 18.95
CA LEU A 296 11.40 -2.76 19.60
C LEU A 296 11.88 -1.44 20.23
N ALA A 297 13.10 -1.40 20.79
CA ALA A 297 13.69 -0.16 21.31
C ALA A 297 13.85 0.91 20.24
N ARG A 298 14.40 0.53 19.09
CA ARG A 298 14.57 1.43 17.92
C ARG A 298 13.23 1.80 17.29
N MET A 299 12.28 0.87 17.28
CA MET A 299 10.93 1.14 16.82
C MET A 299 10.25 2.20 17.70
N CYS A 300 10.44 2.19 19.02
CA CYS A 300 9.98 3.27 19.91
C CYS A 300 10.56 4.63 19.49
N ALA A 301 11.85 4.71 19.15
CA ALA A 301 12.46 5.96 18.69
C ALA A 301 11.87 6.43 17.33
N ILE A 302 11.61 5.50 16.41
CA ILE A 302 10.99 5.80 15.12
C ILE A 302 9.56 6.30 15.30
N ILE A 303 8.77 5.65 16.17
CA ILE A 303 7.39 6.06 16.46
C ILE A 303 7.39 7.43 17.16
N ALA A 304 8.31 7.68 18.10
CA ALA A 304 8.48 9.00 18.70
C ALA A 304 8.83 10.06 17.64
N GLY A 305 9.68 9.72 16.66
CA GLY A 305 9.94 10.56 15.49
C GLY A 305 8.66 10.85 14.68
N CYS A 306 7.79 9.84 14.46
CA CYS A 306 6.50 10.05 13.80
C CYS A 306 5.59 10.99 14.59
N VAL A 307 5.56 10.89 15.94
CA VAL A 307 4.82 11.83 16.80
C VAL A 307 5.34 13.25 16.59
N ILE A 308 6.64 13.47 16.65
CA ILE A 308 7.27 14.80 16.50
C ILE A 308 6.97 15.38 15.12
N VAL A 309 7.22 14.61 14.05
CA VAL A 309 7.02 15.05 12.67
C VAL A 309 5.54 15.42 12.42
N THR A 310 4.59 14.64 12.91
CA THR A 310 3.16 14.93 12.73
C THR A 310 2.71 16.12 13.60
N LEU A 311 3.25 16.30 14.80
CA LEU A 311 3.02 17.52 15.60
C LEU A 311 3.55 18.76 14.89
N VAL A 312 4.77 18.73 14.39
CA VAL A 312 5.36 19.85 13.64
C VAL A 312 4.54 20.13 12.38
N ALA A 313 4.10 19.11 11.65
CA ALA A 313 3.23 19.27 10.48
C ALA A 313 1.89 19.94 10.83
N GLY A 314 1.33 19.65 12.00
CA GLY A 314 0.09 20.31 12.48
C GLY A 314 0.27 21.73 12.96
N LEU A 315 1.46 22.08 13.47
CA LEU A 315 1.77 23.40 14.00
C LEU A 315 2.26 24.39 12.94
N THR A 316 2.95 23.87 11.91
CA THR A 316 3.57 24.74 10.91
C THR A 316 2.56 25.40 9.97
N ARG A 317 2.87 26.64 9.57
CA ARG A 317 2.20 27.38 8.49
C ARG A 317 3.13 27.65 7.32
N SER A 318 4.34 27.10 7.38
CA SER A 318 5.36 27.25 6.35
C SER A 318 5.30 26.06 5.39
N VAL A 319 5.07 26.31 4.10
CA VAL A 319 5.06 25.29 3.03
C VAL A 319 6.35 24.47 2.98
N PRO A 320 7.57 25.08 2.98
CA PRO A 320 8.81 24.30 2.96
C PRO A 320 8.95 23.37 4.17
N VAL A 321 8.59 23.84 5.37
CA VAL A 321 8.67 23.02 6.59
C VAL A 321 7.70 21.84 6.49
N PHE A 322 6.46 22.08 6.06
CA PHE A 322 5.46 21.02 5.88
C PHE A 322 5.93 19.96 4.87
N THR A 323 6.49 20.40 3.75
CA THR A 323 7.02 19.52 2.71
C THR A 323 8.17 18.65 3.22
N VAL A 324 9.10 19.23 3.99
CA VAL A 324 10.20 18.48 4.63
C VAL A 324 9.66 17.50 5.67
N MET A 325 8.63 17.87 6.45
CA MET A 325 7.99 16.96 7.40
C MET A 325 7.35 15.77 6.70
N TYR A 326 6.68 15.98 5.55
CA TYR A 326 6.10 14.89 4.76
C TYR A 326 7.14 13.90 4.23
N PHE A 327 8.25 14.39 3.71
CA PHE A 327 9.38 13.54 3.32
C PHE A 327 9.94 12.77 4.51
N SER A 328 10.20 13.45 5.63
CA SER A 328 10.74 12.86 6.86
C SER A 328 9.79 11.81 7.44
N TRP A 329 8.48 12.05 7.37
CA TRP A 329 7.48 11.06 7.77
C TRP A 329 7.56 9.82 6.89
N GLY A 330 7.69 9.99 5.57
CA GLY A 330 7.93 8.88 4.64
C GLY A 330 9.16 8.05 4.99
N VAL A 331 10.27 8.71 5.34
CA VAL A 331 11.52 8.06 5.77
C VAL A 331 11.31 7.20 7.02
N LEU A 332 10.60 7.71 8.01
CA LEU A 332 10.28 6.95 9.24
C LEU A 332 9.33 5.79 8.97
N LEU A 333 8.33 5.99 8.12
CA LEU A 333 7.37 4.94 7.74
C LEU A 333 8.04 3.77 7.01
N GLY A 334 9.14 3.99 6.30
CA GLY A 334 9.92 2.93 5.67
C GLY A 334 10.45 1.87 6.64
N ALA A 335 10.58 2.22 7.93
CA ALA A 335 10.98 1.30 9.00
C ALA A 335 9.80 0.50 9.59
N THR A 336 8.57 0.98 9.50
CA THR A 336 7.46 0.43 10.29
C THR A 336 6.92 -0.89 9.73
N THR A 337 6.22 -0.84 8.61
CA THR A 337 5.55 -2.01 8.03
C THR A 337 6.49 -3.15 7.67
N PRO A 338 7.62 -2.94 6.96
CA PRO A 338 8.50 -4.04 6.57
C PRO A 338 9.14 -4.73 7.78
N VAL A 339 9.58 -3.96 8.77
CA VAL A 339 10.25 -4.50 9.96
C VAL A 339 9.27 -5.28 10.83
N LEU A 340 8.08 -4.74 11.11
CA LEU A 340 7.06 -5.44 11.90
C LEU A 340 6.58 -6.71 11.19
N THR A 341 6.38 -6.67 9.87
CA THR A 341 6.01 -7.86 9.10
C THR A 341 7.10 -8.94 9.16
N ALA A 342 8.38 -8.54 9.10
CA ALA A 342 9.50 -9.47 9.25
C ALA A 342 9.56 -10.07 10.67
N LEU A 343 9.30 -9.29 11.72
CA LEU A 343 9.22 -9.79 13.09
C LEU A 343 8.05 -10.76 13.29
N ILE A 344 6.88 -10.45 12.74
CA ILE A 344 5.71 -11.33 12.76
C ILE A 344 6.03 -12.65 12.06
N SER A 345 6.68 -12.60 10.90
CA SER A 345 7.10 -13.78 10.14
C SER A 345 8.10 -14.65 10.94
N ARG A 346 9.09 -14.02 11.59
CA ARG A 346 10.05 -14.74 12.46
C ARG A 346 9.36 -15.39 13.66
N ALA A 347 8.44 -14.68 14.31
CA ALA A 347 7.69 -15.20 15.48
C ALA A 347 6.76 -16.36 15.11
N ALA A 348 6.31 -16.46 13.87
CA ALA A 348 5.44 -17.52 13.38
C ALA A 348 6.16 -18.88 13.18
N GLY A 349 7.49 -18.89 13.03
CA GLY A 349 8.27 -20.08 12.66
C GLY A 349 8.00 -20.55 11.22
N GLU A 350 8.87 -21.41 10.69
CA GLU A 350 8.85 -21.79 9.26
C GLU A 350 7.54 -22.44 8.78
N ASN A 351 6.88 -23.21 9.65
CA ASN A 351 5.70 -23.98 9.28
C ASN A 351 4.39 -23.16 9.18
N HIS A 352 4.33 -21.93 9.74
CA HIS A 352 3.11 -21.14 9.84
C HIS A 352 3.20 -19.75 9.20
N GLN A 353 4.33 -19.43 8.55
CA GLN A 353 4.60 -18.09 7.99
C GLN A 353 3.51 -17.61 7.04
N GLY A 354 3.08 -18.44 6.09
CA GLY A 354 2.08 -18.06 5.10
C GLY A 354 0.74 -17.67 5.73
N HIS A 355 0.30 -18.44 6.72
CA HIS A 355 -0.95 -18.19 7.42
C HIS A 355 -0.89 -16.91 8.27
N VAL A 356 0.18 -16.72 9.03
CA VAL A 356 0.35 -15.55 9.90
C VAL A 356 0.54 -14.27 9.09
N LEU A 357 1.26 -14.32 7.96
CA LEU A 357 1.37 -13.19 7.04
C LEU A 357 0.02 -12.85 6.39
N GLY A 358 -0.82 -13.85 6.10
CA GLY A 358 -2.19 -13.62 5.64
C GLY A 358 -3.04 -12.87 6.68
N ILE A 359 -2.92 -13.25 7.96
CA ILE A 359 -3.59 -12.55 9.07
C ILE A 359 -3.04 -11.12 9.21
N ALA A 360 -1.72 -10.95 9.14
CA ALA A 360 -1.08 -9.64 9.21
C ALA A 360 -1.58 -8.73 8.08
N GLN A 361 -1.73 -9.25 6.86
CA GLN A 361 -2.27 -8.51 5.72
C GLN A 361 -3.74 -8.12 5.95
N SER A 362 -4.57 -9.04 6.44
CA SER A 362 -5.99 -8.74 6.73
C SER A 362 -6.12 -7.71 7.84
N SER A 363 -5.34 -7.83 8.92
CA SER A 363 -5.29 -6.86 10.02
C SER A 363 -4.83 -5.49 9.53
N SER A 364 -3.86 -5.45 8.61
CA SER A 364 -3.36 -4.22 7.99
C SER A 364 -4.44 -3.52 7.16
N GLN A 365 -5.22 -4.28 6.39
CA GLN A 365 -6.33 -3.72 5.62
C GLN A 365 -7.44 -3.18 6.53
N PHE A 366 -7.80 -3.94 7.56
CA PHE A 366 -8.79 -3.49 8.54
C PHE A 366 -8.35 -2.20 9.25
N ALA A 367 -7.09 -2.14 9.71
CA ALA A 367 -6.52 -0.96 10.34
C ALA A 367 -6.50 0.25 9.38
N SER A 368 -6.20 0.03 8.10
CA SER A 368 -6.19 1.08 7.07
C SER A 368 -7.59 1.63 6.84
N ILE A 369 -8.59 0.77 6.68
CA ILE A 369 -10.01 1.16 6.53
C ILE A 369 -10.48 1.94 7.75
N THR A 370 -10.18 1.45 8.95
CA THR A 370 -10.52 2.13 10.22
C THR A 370 -9.86 3.50 10.32
N GLY A 371 -8.57 3.61 9.94
CA GLY A 371 -7.85 4.88 9.93
C GLY A 371 -8.48 5.92 8.99
N ILE A 372 -8.83 5.51 7.77
CA ILE A 372 -9.50 6.38 6.80
C ILE A 372 -10.86 6.86 7.32
N ALA A 373 -11.66 5.94 7.89
CA ALA A 373 -12.96 6.27 8.47
C ALA A 373 -12.83 7.24 9.64
N LEU A 374 -11.93 6.97 10.58
CA LEU A 374 -11.66 7.87 11.72
C LEU A 374 -11.19 9.24 11.25
N GLY A 375 -10.34 9.33 10.24
CA GLY A 375 -9.87 10.59 9.68
C GLY A 375 -10.98 11.44 9.08
N GLY A 376 -11.85 10.83 8.27
CA GLY A 376 -13.01 11.50 7.70
C GLY A 376 -14.00 11.98 8.77
N LEU A 377 -14.36 11.13 9.72
CA LEU A 377 -15.27 11.46 10.81
C LEU A 377 -14.68 12.52 11.75
N PHE A 378 -13.42 12.41 12.14
CA PHE A 378 -12.76 13.37 13.00
C PHE A 378 -12.67 14.75 12.35
N SER A 379 -12.33 14.82 11.08
CA SER A 379 -12.24 16.10 10.37
C SER A 379 -13.58 16.82 10.29
N GLN A 380 -14.69 16.09 10.24
CA GLN A 380 -16.04 16.65 10.25
C GLN A 380 -16.47 17.11 11.66
N SER A 381 -16.22 16.28 12.69
CA SER A 381 -16.74 16.53 14.04
C SER A 381 -15.91 17.51 14.87
N VAL A 382 -14.56 17.44 14.75
CA VAL A 382 -13.63 18.22 15.59
C VAL A 382 -12.96 19.35 14.80
N GLY A 383 -12.87 19.18 13.49
CA GLY A 383 -12.31 20.16 12.58
C GLY A 383 -11.00 19.71 11.93
N LEU A 384 -10.86 20.14 10.69
CA LEU A 384 -9.75 19.78 9.80
C LEU A 384 -8.38 20.21 10.35
N SER A 385 -8.30 21.38 11.00
CA SER A 385 -7.06 21.94 11.54
C SER A 385 -6.41 21.08 12.63
N LYS A 386 -7.17 20.19 13.28
CA LYS A 386 -6.69 19.35 14.38
C LYS A 386 -6.29 17.93 13.93
N ILE A 387 -6.37 17.63 12.63
CA ILE A 387 -6.16 16.27 12.13
C ILE A 387 -4.76 15.71 12.43
N TYR A 388 -3.70 16.52 12.32
CA TYR A 388 -2.33 16.08 12.59
C TYR A 388 -2.06 15.87 14.09
N PHE A 389 -2.73 16.59 14.96
CA PHE A 389 -2.70 16.34 16.41
C PHE A 389 -3.35 15.00 16.74
N PHE A 390 -4.44 14.66 16.05
CA PHE A 390 -5.10 13.37 16.21
C PHE A 390 -4.19 12.22 15.70
N VAL A 391 -3.52 12.40 14.58
CA VAL A 391 -2.51 11.43 14.09
C VAL A 391 -1.38 11.25 15.10
N ALA A 392 -0.83 12.35 15.61
CA ALA A 392 0.20 12.33 16.63
C ALA A 392 -0.25 11.60 17.90
N PHE A 393 -1.48 11.79 18.32
CA PHE A 393 -2.09 11.11 19.47
C PHE A 393 -2.16 9.58 19.24
N ILE A 394 -2.58 9.14 18.06
CA ILE A 394 -2.60 7.69 17.75
C ILE A 394 -1.18 7.11 17.70
N TYR A 395 -0.19 7.83 17.13
CA TYR A 395 1.20 7.40 17.21
C TYR A 395 1.72 7.37 18.65
N PHE A 396 1.31 8.28 19.50
CA PHE A 396 1.66 8.27 20.93
C PHE A 396 1.09 7.05 21.65
N ILE A 397 -0.16 6.66 21.36
CA ILE A 397 -0.71 5.38 21.83
C ILE A 397 0.14 4.21 21.31
N GLY A 398 0.49 4.20 20.03
CA GLY A 398 1.37 3.18 19.45
C GLY A 398 2.73 3.09 20.11
N LEU A 399 3.30 4.23 20.49
CA LEU A 399 4.54 4.31 21.27
C LEU A 399 4.39 3.65 22.64
N GLY A 400 3.31 3.98 23.37
CA GLY A 400 2.99 3.38 24.66
C GLY A 400 2.84 1.85 24.58
N ILE A 401 2.09 1.35 23.58
CA ILE A 401 1.93 -0.10 23.35
C ILE A 401 3.29 -0.74 23.05
N THR A 402 4.09 -0.15 22.18
CA THR A 402 5.42 -0.71 21.81
C THR A 402 6.36 -0.74 23.01
N ALA A 403 6.37 0.31 23.84
CA ALA A 403 7.17 0.39 25.05
C ALA A 403 6.75 -0.67 26.10
N THR A 404 5.45 -0.87 26.33
CA THR A 404 4.92 -1.87 27.27
C THR A 404 5.25 -3.29 26.81
N VAL A 405 5.10 -3.60 25.51
CA VAL A 405 5.48 -4.89 24.93
C VAL A 405 6.99 -5.14 25.11
N ARG A 406 7.83 -4.15 24.87
CA ARG A 406 9.27 -4.23 25.08
C ARG A 406 9.62 -4.56 26.55
N ILE A 407 9.01 -3.84 27.50
CA ILE A 407 9.24 -4.04 28.93
C ILE A 407 8.80 -5.46 29.36
N ALA A 408 7.65 -5.92 28.90
CA ALA A 408 7.15 -7.26 29.18
C ALA A 408 8.10 -8.34 28.69
N MET A 409 8.64 -8.21 27.47
CA MET A 409 9.61 -9.14 26.90
C MET A 409 10.95 -9.15 27.67
N MET A 410 11.44 -7.97 28.09
CA MET A 410 12.67 -7.91 28.87
C MET A 410 12.52 -8.60 30.23
N ARG A 411 11.37 -8.48 30.89
CA ARG A 411 11.06 -9.16 32.14
C ARG A 411 11.02 -10.69 31.97
N GLN A 412 10.40 -11.19 30.91
CA GLN A 412 10.37 -12.62 30.60
C GLN A 412 11.77 -13.20 30.38
N ASN A 413 12.62 -12.48 29.62
CA ASN A 413 14.00 -12.91 29.38
C ASN A 413 14.89 -12.85 30.64
N SER A 414 14.63 -11.92 31.58
CA SER A 414 15.36 -11.87 32.85
C SER A 414 14.98 -13.02 33.80
N VAL A 415 13.70 -13.38 33.84
CA VAL A 415 13.23 -14.54 34.63
C VAL A 415 13.76 -15.86 34.06
N ALA A 416 13.83 -15.99 32.72
CA ALA A 416 14.37 -17.22 32.10
C ALA A 416 15.90 -17.37 32.23
N ARG A 417 16.63 -16.33 32.64
CA ARG A 417 18.09 -16.37 32.88
C ARG A 417 18.49 -16.57 34.33
N LEU A 418 17.55 -16.61 35.27
CA LEU A 418 17.87 -17.00 36.67
C LEU A 418 18.11 -18.51 36.66
N PRO A 419 19.32 -18.98 37.03
CA PRO A 419 19.58 -20.40 37.16
C PRO A 419 18.64 -20.94 38.26
N GLY A 420 17.91 -22.00 37.91
CA GLY A 420 17.15 -22.72 38.93
C GLY A 420 18.09 -23.15 40.06
N GLU A 421 17.78 -22.68 41.25
CA GLU A 421 18.37 -23.23 42.46
C GLU A 421 18.04 -24.71 42.63
#